data_f4a42e3db9ef32f131aeb813a07aef7b
#
_entry.id   f4a42e3db9ef32f131aeb813a07aef7b
#
_cell.length_a   1.000
_cell.length_b   1.000
_cell.length_c   1.000
_cell.angle_alpha   90.00
_cell.angle_beta   90.00
_cell.angle_gamma   90.00
#
_symmetry.space_group_name_H-M   'P 1'
#
loop_
_entity.id
_entity.type
_entity.pdbx_description
1 polymer ?
#
loop_
_entity_poly.entity_id
_entity_poly.type
_entity_poly.pdbx_seq_one_letter_code
_entity_poly.pdbx_strand_id
1 'polypeptide(L)'
;IKVAGLSNSRKMLVNEEGIDLANWKALLDNGEKANLQTFIDEIISRNLRNSIFVDITANDAVAAVYDQLLKKSIAVVACNKVAASSPYLYYKKLKDLANEFNSQFLFETNVGAGLPIIGTLKDLLHSGDKINRIQAVLSGTLNFVFNNYDGTTSFASVVKQAQDEG
;
A
#
# COMPACT_ATOMS: atom_id res chain seq x y z
N ILE A 1 -9.90 5.59 -16.88
CA ILE A 1 -9.22 4.56 -16.08
C ILE A 1 -9.96 3.25 -16.28
N LYS A 2 -9.22 2.16 -16.44
CA LYS A 2 -9.74 0.82 -16.66
C LYS A 2 -9.13 -0.11 -15.59
N VAL A 3 -9.95 -0.91 -14.92
CA VAL A 3 -9.47 -1.95 -13.99
C VAL A 3 -9.31 -3.23 -14.79
N ALA A 4 -8.05 -3.65 -14.97
CA ALA A 4 -7.71 -4.83 -15.77
C ALA A 4 -7.42 -6.08 -14.92
N GLY A 5 -7.23 -5.93 -13.62
CA GLY A 5 -6.99 -7.06 -12.72
C GLY A 5 -7.51 -6.81 -11.32
N LEU A 6 -8.06 -7.84 -10.70
CA LEU A 6 -8.50 -7.88 -9.30
C LEU A 6 -8.01 -9.18 -8.66
N SER A 7 -7.52 -9.08 -7.44
CA SER A 7 -7.16 -10.26 -6.65
C SER A 7 -7.46 -10.05 -5.18
N ASN A 8 -7.83 -11.13 -4.50
CA ASN A 8 -7.90 -11.20 -3.05
C ASN A 8 -7.17 -12.47 -2.56
N SER A 9 -7.28 -12.81 -1.29
CA SER A 9 -6.61 -14.00 -0.72
C SER A 9 -7.09 -15.35 -1.29
N ARG A 10 -8.19 -15.38 -2.03
CA ARG A 10 -8.83 -16.62 -2.53
C ARG A 10 -8.94 -16.70 -4.03
N LYS A 11 -9.19 -15.57 -4.68
CA LYS A 11 -9.55 -15.48 -6.09
C LYS A 11 -8.76 -14.39 -6.81
N MET A 12 -8.54 -14.58 -8.10
CA MET A 12 -7.98 -13.57 -9.00
C MET A 12 -8.72 -13.57 -10.33
N LEU A 13 -8.73 -12.41 -10.98
CA LEU A 13 -9.33 -12.18 -12.28
C LEU A 13 -8.51 -11.16 -13.04
N VAL A 14 -8.14 -11.45 -14.28
CA VAL A 14 -7.46 -10.52 -15.19
C VAL A 14 -8.23 -10.46 -16.51
N ASN A 15 -8.57 -9.24 -16.93
CA ASN A 15 -9.25 -8.97 -18.20
C ASN A 15 -8.70 -7.64 -18.77
N GLU A 16 -7.95 -7.72 -19.86
CA GLU A 16 -7.33 -6.53 -20.48
C GLU A 16 -8.35 -5.57 -21.10
N GLU A 17 -9.54 -6.04 -21.46
CA GLU A 17 -10.62 -5.18 -21.93
C GLU A 17 -11.30 -4.37 -20.82
N GLY A 18 -11.02 -4.76 -19.59
CA GLY A 18 -11.56 -4.14 -18.37
C GLY A 18 -12.58 -4.99 -17.67
N ILE A 19 -12.67 -4.81 -16.36
CA ILE A 19 -13.59 -5.50 -15.47
C ILE A 19 -14.80 -4.59 -15.22
N ASP A 20 -15.99 -5.12 -15.40
CA ASP A 20 -17.24 -4.41 -15.03
C ASP A 20 -17.31 -4.21 -13.52
N LEU A 21 -17.11 -2.97 -13.08
CA LEU A 21 -17.10 -2.61 -11.68
C LEU A 21 -18.49 -2.66 -11.02
N ALA A 22 -19.57 -2.67 -11.77
CA ALA A 22 -20.91 -2.88 -11.20
C ALA A 22 -21.08 -4.32 -10.68
N ASN A 23 -20.41 -5.28 -11.33
CA ASN A 23 -20.51 -6.70 -11.05
C ASN A 23 -19.20 -7.33 -10.54
N TRP A 24 -18.21 -6.52 -10.13
CA TRP A 24 -16.85 -6.99 -9.83
C TRP A 24 -16.77 -8.12 -8.80
N LYS A 25 -17.66 -8.13 -7.79
CA LYS A 25 -17.67 -9.17 -6.75
C LYS A 25 -18.03 -10.53 -7.34
N ALA A 26 -19.12 -10.61 -8.10
CA ALA A 26 -19.55 -11.84 -8.74
C ALA A 26 -18.52 -12.33 -9.77
N LEU A 27 -17.92 -11.41 -10.52
CA LEU A 27 -16.87 -11.74 -11.48
C LEU A 27 -15.61 -12.31 -10.78
N LEU A 28 -15.17 -11.69 -9.68
CA LEU A 28 -14.04 -12.17 -8.91
C LEU A 28 -14.32 -13.51 -8.21
N ASP A 29 -15.52 -13.71 -7.66
CA ASP A 29 -15.90 -14.96 -7.02
C ASP A 29 -15.89 -16.14 -8.00
N ASN A 30 -16.20 -15.91 -9.28
CA ASN A 30 -16.08 -16.87 -10.37
C ASN A 30 -14.66 -16.93 -10.99
N GLY A 31 -13.75 -16.10 -10.55
CA GLY A 31 -12.37 -16.05 -11.04
C GLY A 31 -11.56 -17.29 -10.65
N GLU A 32 -10.31 -17.31 -11.09
CA GLU A 32 -9.36 -18.38 -10.80
C GLU A 32 -8.93 -18.39 -9.33
N LYS A 33 -8.33 -19.49 -8.88
CA LYS A 33 -7.72 -19.56 -7.54
C LYS A 33 -6.57 -18.57 -7.47
N ALA A 34 -6.54 -17.73 -6.44
CA ALA A 34 -5.49 -16.74 -6.25
C ALA A 34 -4.10 -17.39 -6.17
N ASN A 35 -3.19 -16.86 -6.97
CA ASN A 35 -1.76 -17.09 -6.89
C ASN A 35 -1.07 -15.76 -7.18
N LEU A 36 -0.35 -15.23 -6.21
CA LEU A 36 0.25 -13.90 -6.32
C LEU A 36 1.23 -13.81 -7.49
N GLN A 37 2.15 -14.78 -7.63
CA GLN A 37 3.15 -14.74 -8.70
C GLN A 37 2.50 -14.85 -10.08
N THR A 38 1.52 -15.76 -10.25
CA THR A 38 0.77 -15.88 -11.50
C THR A 38 0.06 -14.57 -11.83
N PHE A 39 -0.56 -13.91 -10.85
CA PHE A 39 -1.23 -12.62 -11.04
C PHE A 39 -0.26 -11.53 -11.50
N ILE A 40 0.92 -11.45 -10.88
CA ILE A 40 1.97 -10.48 -11.24
C ILE A 40 2.52 -10.79 -12.64
N ASP A 41 2.80 -12.05 -12.95
CA ASP A 41 3.32 -12.45 -14.25
C ASP A 41 2.32 -12.15 -15.38
N GLU A 42 1.03 -12.36 -15.15
CA GLU A 42 -0.04 -11.98 -16.08
C GLU A 42 -0.10 -10.48 -16.34
N ILE A 43 -0.04 -9.65 -15.27
CA ILE A 43 -0.02 -8.20 -15.41
C ILE A 43 1.20 -7.75 -16.22
N ILE A 44 2.37 -8.30 -15.92
CA ILE A 44 3.62 -7.96 -16.60
C ILE A 44 3.59 -8.40 -18.06
N SER A 45 3.12 -9.62 -18.35
CA SER A 45 3.11 -10.18 -19.72
C SER A 45 2.20 -9.40 -20.68
N ARG A 46 1.10 -8.84 -20.19
CA ARG A 46 0.18 -8.02 -21.00
C ARG A 46 0.78 -6.68 -21.40
N ASN A 47 1.79 -6.21 -20.67
CA ASN A 47 2.54 -4.99 -20.98
C ASN A 47 1.63 -3.77 -21.30
N LEU A 48 0.55 -3.59 -20.56
CA LEU A 48 -0.38 -2.49 -20.76
C LEU A 48 0.29 -1.17 -20.39
N ARG A 49 0.14 -0.16 -21.24
CA ARG A 49 0.72 1.18 -21.02
C ARG A 49 0.08 1.87 -19.80
N ASN A 50 0.91 2.63 -19.07
CA ASN A 50 0.47 3.41 -17.92
C ASN A 50 -0.24 2.58 -16.84
N SER A 51 0.25 1.35 -16.61
CA SER A 51 -0.30 0.46 -15.60
C SER A 51 0.05 0.94 -14.19
N ILE A 52 -0.93 0.78 -13.31
CA ILE A 52 -0.80 1.09 -11.88
C ILE A 52 -1.23 -0.16 -11.11
N PHE A 53 -0.37 -0.62 -10.23
CA PHE A 53 -0.69 -1.67 -9.25
C PHE A 53 -1.10 -1.00 -7.94
N VAL A 54 -2.28 -1.33 -7.45
CA VAL A 54 -2.81 -0.79 -6.18
C VAL A 54 -2.84 -1.90 -5.14
N ASP A 55 -2.09 -1.73 -4.06
CA ASP A 55 -2.08 -2.66 -2.93
C ASP A 55 -2.83 -2.08 -1.73
N ILE A 56 -3.97 -2.67 -1.42
CA ILE A 56 -4.82 -2.35 -0.26
C ILE A 56 -4.80 -3.46 0.78
N THR A 57 -3.77 -4.31 0.76
CA THR A 57 -3.59 -5.40 1.73
C THR A 57 -2.70 -5.00 2.90
N ALA A 58 -2.50 -5.91 3.83
CA ALA A 58 -1.47 -5.85 4.88
C ALA A 58 -0.54 -7.07 4.79
N ASN A 59 -0.36 -7.63 3.58
CA ASN A 59 0.35 -8.90 3.36
C ASN A 59 1.80 -8.66 2.95
N ASP A 60 2.74 -9.28 3.66
CA ASP A 60 4.18 -9.16 3.42
C ASP A 60 4.58 -9.67 2.04
N ALA A 61 3.97 -10.77 1.57
CA ALA A 61 4.28 -11.34 0.26
C ALA A 61 3.90 -10.40 -0.88
N VAL A 62 2.79 -9.63 -0.74
CA VAL A 62 2.39 -8.64 -1.75
C VAL A 62 3.37 -7.47 -1.75
N ALA A 63 3.81 -6.98 -0.59
CA ALA A 63 4.83 -5.94 -0.52
C ALA A 63 6.17 -6.38 -1.12
N ALA A 64 6.52 -7.66 -1.03
CA ALA A 64 7.79 -8.22 -1.52
C ALA A 64 7.91 -8.27 -3.06
N VAL A 65 6.81 -8.14 -3.81
CA VAL A 65 6.85 -8.19 -5.29
C VAL A 65 6.89 -6.82 -5.97
N TYR A 66 6.89 -5.72 -5.22
CA TYR A 66 6.87 -4.38 -5.80
C TYR A 66 8.07 -4.09 -6.72
N ASP A 67 9.23 -4.65 -6.43
CA ASP A 67 10.42 -4.47 -7.25
C ASP A 67 10.27 -5.07 -8.66
N GLN A 68 9.49 -6.16 -8.81
CA GLN A 68 9.19 -6.75 -10.12
C GLN A 68 8.34 -5.80 -10.98
N LEU A 69 7.38 -5.13 -10.36
CA LEU A 69 6.49 -4.18 -11.02
C LEU A 69 7.22 -2.90 -11.43
N LEU A 70 7.96 -2.30 -10.49
CA LEU A 70 8.72 -1.06 -10.73
C LEU A 70 9.72 -1.23 -11.88
N LYS A 71 10.43 -2.37 -11.96
CA LYS A 71 11.34 -2.70 -13.07
C LYS A 71 10.66 -2.79 -14.44
N LYS A 72 9.33 -2.88 -14.46
CA LYS A 72 8.52 -2.88 -15.69
C LYS A 72 7.79 -1.57 -15.92
N SER A 73 8.23 -0.51 -15.26
CA SER A 73 7.60 0.82 -15.31
C SER A 73 6.12 0.79 -14.91
N ILE A 74 5.71 -0.19 -14.08
CA ILE A 74 4.38 -0.26 -13.49
C ILE A 74 4.44 0.49 -12.15
N ALA A 75 3.66 1.55 -12.03
CA ALA A 75 3.58 2.33 -10.80
C ALA A 75 2.93 1.50 -9.68
N VAL A 76 3.40 1.69 -8.45
CA VAL A 76 2.83 1.05 -7.25
C VAL A 76 2.22 2.11 -6.35
N VAL A 77 0.95 1.94 -6.01
CA VAL A 77 0.22 2.75 -5.01
C VAL A 77 -0.15 1.83 -3.85
N ALA A 78 0.43 2.07 -2.68
CA ALA A 78 0.31 1.15 -1.55
C ALA A 78 -0.36 1.79 -0.33
N CYS A 79 -1.46 1.19 0.12
CA CYS A 79 -1.96 1.35 1.50
C CYS A 79 -1.21 0.41 2.47
N ASN A 80 -0.62 -0.65 1.93
CA ASN A 80 0.19 -1.62 2.67
C ASN A 80 1.46 -0.94 3.22
N LYS A 81 1.60 -0.95 4.55
CA LYS A 81 2.70 -0.27 5.24
C LYS A 81 4.01 -1.06 5.22
N VAL A 82 3.95 -2.38 4.92
CA VAL A 82 5.09 -3.29 5.05
C VAL A 82 6.31 -2.81 4.27
N ALA A 83 6.16 -2.48 2.99
CA ALA A 83 7.29 -2.06 2.17
C ALA A 83 7.97 -0.78 2.68
N ALA A 84 7.20 0.20 3.16
CA ALA A 84 7.71 1.47 3.67
C ALA A 84 8.29 1.36 5.10
N SER A 85 7.85 0.36 5.90
CA SER A 85 8.34 0.08 7.26
C SER A 85 9.36 -1.05 7.33
N SER A 86 9.72 -1.66 6.20
CA SER A 86 10.73 -2.72 6.09
C SER A 86 12.15 -2.18 6.34
N PRO A 87 13.20 -3.04 6.42
CA PRO A 87 14.56 -2.58 6.53
C PRO A 87 14.89 -1.52 5.46
N TYR A 88 15.55 -0.44 5.86
CA TYR A 88 15.84 0.73 5.03
C TYR A 88 16.41 0.40 3.64
N LEU A 89 17.22 -0.64 3.54
CA LEU A 89 17.81 -1.07 2.26
C LEU A 89 16.74 -1.52 1.24
N TYR A 90 15.65 -2.16 1.70
CA TYR A 90 14.56 -2.54 0.80
C TYR A 90 13.75 -1.32 0.36
N TYR A 91 13.38 -0.46 1.30
CA TYR A 91 12.73 0.81 0.97
C TYR A 91 13.56 1.64 -0.03
N LYS A 92 14.87 1.79 0.25
CA LYS A 92 15.79 2.50 -0.64
C LYS A 92 15.81 1.85 -2.04
N LYS A 93 15.92 0.53 -2.12
CA LYS A 93 15.87 -0.22 -3.39
C LYS A 93 14.60 0.12 -4.19
N LEU A 94 13.43 0.14 -3.57
CA LEU A 94 12.18 0.50 -4.26
C LEU A 94 12.21 1.93 -4.78
N LYS A 95 12.73 2.88 -4.02
CA LYS A 95 12.90 4.27 -4.45
C LYS A 95 13.87 4.40 -5.61
N ASP A 96 15.00 3.70 -5.55
CA ASP A 96 16.00 3.70 -6.61
C ASP A 96 15.43 3.10 -7.91
N LEU A 97 14.70 1.98 -7.83
CA LEU A 97 14.03 1.37 -8.98
C LEU A 97 12.93 2.27 -9.57
N ALA A 98 12.16 2.93 -8.73
CA ALA A 98 11.14 3.87 -9.19
C ALA A 98 11.76 5.00 -10.02
N ASN A 99 12.91 5.53 -9.61
CA ASN A 99 13.66 6.54 -10.35
C ASN A 99 14.28 5.97 -11.64
N GLU A 100 14.95 4.82 -11.55
CA GLU A 100 15.66 4.17 -12.67
C GLU A 100 14.70 3.83 -13.82
N PHE A 101 13.52 3.27 -13.50
CA PHE A 101 12.54 2.81 -14.49
C PHE A 101 11.41 3.82 -14.74
N ASN A 102 11.58 5.08 -14.31
CA ASN A 102 10.59 6.15 -14.45
C ASN A 102 9.17 5.70 -14.07
N SER A 103 9.06 4.99 -12.96
CA SER A 103 7.80 4.56 -12.35
C SER A 103 7.61 5.26 -11.00
N GLN A 104 6.44 5.13 -10.40
CA GLN A 104 6.16 5.76 -9.12
C GLN A 104 5.93 4.71 -8.03
N PHE A 105 6.49 4.94 -6.85
CA PHE A 105 6.15 4.24 -5.63
C PHE A 105 5.51 5.24 -4.67
N LEU A 106 4.19 5.16 -4.54
CA LEU A 106 3.35 6.08 -3.77
C LEU A 106 2.72 5.35 -2.58
N PHE A 107 2.83 5.94 -1.39
CA PHE A 107 2.39 5.33 -0.14
C PHE A 107 1.86 6.38 0.86
N GLU A 108 1.16 7.40 0.37
CA GLU A 108 0.63 8.53 1.16
C GLU A 108 -0.16 8.05 2.39
N THR A 109 -1.06 7.08 2.20
CA THR A 109 -1.95 6.60 3.27
C THR A 109 -1.26 5.76 4.34
N ASN A 110 0.04 5.50 4.21
CA ASN A 110 0.80 4.77 5.23
C ASN A 110 1.00 5.58 6.51
N VAL A 111 0.93 6.92 6.41
CA VAL A 111 1.08 7.86 7.53
C VAL A 111 -0.08 8.84 7.54
N GLY A 112 -0.79 8.93 8.66
CA GLY A 112 -1.89 9.88 8.82
C GLY A 112 -3.16 9.58 8.03
N ALA A 113 -3.34 8.33 7.58
CA ALA A 113 -4.50 7.87 6.80
C ALA A 113 -4.77 8.76 5.58
N GLY A 114 -5.87 9.51 5.54
CA GLY A 114 -6.23 10.41 4.44
C GLY A 114 -5.59 11.80 4.49
N LEU A 115 -4.71 12.09 5.46
CA LEU A 115 -4.04 13.38 5.55
C LEU A 115 -2.86 13.45 4.57
N PRO A 116 -2.63 14.61 3.89
CA PRO A 116 -1.55 14.79 2.92
C PRO A 116 -0.21 15.07 3.64
N ILE A 117 0.39 14.08 4.26
CA ILE A 117 1.60 14.22 5.07
C ILE A 117 2.86 13.99 4.25
N ILE A 118 2.98 12.81 3.62
CA ILE A 118 4.18 12.42 2.85
C ILE A 118 4.34 13.30 1.61
N GLY A 119 3.26 13.55 0.89
CA GLY A 119 3.24 14.43 -0.26
C GLY A 119 3.69 15.84 0.10
N THR A 120 3.13 16.43 1.17
CA THR A 120 3.50 17.76 1.65
C THR A 120 4.97 17.86 2.03
N LEU A 121 5.50 16.88 2.80
CA LEU A 121 6.91 16.83 3.16
C LEU A 121 7.81 16.73 1.92
N LYS A 122 7.42 15.92 0.95
CA LYS A 122 8.13 15.74 -0.32
C LYS A 122 8.17 17.04 -1.12
N ASP A 123 7.05 17.75 -1.20
CA ASP A 123 6.95 19.01 -1.94
C ASP A 123 7.81 20.11 -1.30
N LEU A 124 7.85 20.21 0.03
CA LEU A 124 8.75 21.12 0.75
C LEU A 124 10.23 20.82 0.44
N LEU A 125 10.62 19.53 0.52
CA LEU A 125 12.00 19.13 0.21
C LEU A 125 12.38 19.40 -1.26
N HIS A 126 11.46 19.17 -2.20
CA HIS A 126 11.68 19.44 -3.62
C HIS A 126 11.75 20.94 -3.95
N SER A 127 11.08 21.78 -3.14
CA SER A 127 11.21 23.25 -3.25
C SER A 127 12.52 23.80 -2.67
N GLY A 128 13.38 22.93 -2.13
CA GLY A 128 14.65 23.33 -1.52
C GLY A 128 14.58 23.69 -0.04
N ASP A 129 13.41 23.49 0.58
CA ASP A 129 13.23 23.71 2.02
C ASP A 129 13.93 22.62 2.85
N LYS A 130 14.16 22.91 4.12
CA LYS A 130 14.81 22.01 5.08
C LYS A 130 13.90 21.75 6.27
N ILE A 131 13.57 20.49 6.48
CA ILE A 131 12.80 20.09 7.65
C ILE A 131 13.71 19.97 8.85
N ASN A 132 13.59 20.93 9.78
CA ASN A 132 14.39 20.97 10.99
C ASN A 132 13.80 20.15 12.14
N ARG A 133 12.46 20.00 12.16
CA ARG A 133 11.75 19.31 13.24
C ARG A 133 10.40 18.82 12.77
N ILE A 134 10.03 17.60 13.18
CA ILE A 134 8.69 17.03 13.02
C ILE A 134 8.15 16.69 14.41
N GLN A 135 6.93 17.15 14.71
CA GLN A 135 6.18 16.77 15.90
C GLN A 135 4.78 16.35 15.47
N ALA A 136 4.43 15.10 15.72
CA ALA A 136 3.17 14.56 15.23
C ALA A 136 2.67 13.38 16.07
N VAL A 137 1.35 13.20 16.11
CA VAL A 137 0.72 11.95 16.52
C VAL A 137 0.27 11.24 15.27
N LEU A 138 0.94 10.14 14.92
CA LEU A 138 0.82 9.49 13.61
C LEU A 138 0.03 8.18 13.65
N SER A 139 -0.25 7.64 14.84
CA SER A 139 -0.96 6.37 15.03
C SER A 139 -2.26 6.60 15.79
N GLY A 140 -3.40 6.35 15.14
CA GLY A 140 -4.71 6.39 15.80
C GLY A 140 -4.80 5.39 16.95
N THR A 141 -4.32 4.16 16.74
CA THR A 141 -4.32 3.10 17.77
C THR A 141 -3.48 3.48 18.99
N LEU A 142 -2.24 3.97 18.80
CA LEU A 142 -1.41 4.40 19.92
C LEU A 142 -2.02 5.63 20.62
N ASN A 143 -2.58 6.57 19.86
CA ASN A 143 -3.28 7.72 20.44
C ASN A 143 -4.46 7.26 21.29
N PHE A 144 -5.28 6.32 20.81
CA PHE A 144 -6.39 5.75 21.59
C PHE A 144 -5.87 5.11 22.88
N VAL A 145 -4.89 4.21 22.79
CA VAL A 145 -4.35 3.48 23.95
C VAL A 145 -3.81 4.45 24.99
N PHE A 146 -2.98 5.42 24.60
CA PHE A 146 -2.35 6.34 25.56
C PHE A 146 -3.30 7.42 26.10
N ASN A 147 -4.36 7.75 25.38
CA ASN A 147 -5.39 8.68 25.92
C ASN A 147 -6.40 7.98 26.85
N ASN A 148 -6.57 6.68 26.74
CA ASN A 148 -7.50 5.92 27.59
C ASN A 148 -6.80 5.20 28.76
N TYR A 149 -5.46 5.13 28.76
CA TYR A 149 -4.71 4.56 29.88
C TYR A 149 -4.39 5.63 30.92
N ASP A 150 -5.10 5.59 32.03
CA ASP A 150 -4.95 6.51 33.17
C ASP A 150 -4.36 5.86 34.43
N GLY A 151 -3.99 4.56 34.34
CA GLY A 151 -3.46 3.78 35.46
C GLY A 151 -4.51 3.16 36.38
N THR A 152 -5.80 3.42 36.18
CA THR A 152 -6.88 2.80 36.98
C THR A 152 -7.20 1.37 36.52
N THR A 153 -6.92 1.06 35.27
CA THR A 153 -7.08 -0.28 34.68
C THR A 153 -5.72 -0.83 34.21
N SER A 154 -5.65 -2.12 33.90
CA SER A 154 -4.41 -2.68 33.36
C SER A 154 -4.17 -2.19 31.92
N PHE A 155 -2.92 -1.93 31.56
CA PHE A 155 -2.55 -1.54 30.18
C PHE A 155 -3.06 -2.58 29.16
N ALA A 156 -2.99 -3.88 29.51
CA ALA A 156 -3.48 -4.96 28.66
C ALA A 156 -4.99 -4.87 28.38
N SER A 157 -5.81 -4.39 29.33
CA SER A 157 -7.25 -4.21 29.10
C SER A 157 -7.52 -3.07 28.13
N VAL A 158 -6.75 -1.98 28.18
CA VAL A 158 -6.89 -0.85 27.23
C VAL A 158 -6.44 -1.26 25.82
N VAL A 159 -5.37 -2.06 25.71
CA VAL A 159 -4.95 -2.66 24.42
C VAL A 159 -6.01 -3.59 23.86
N LYS A 160 -6.63 -4.41 24.73
CA LYS A 160 -7.73 -5.29 24.32
C LYS A 160 -8.94 -4.50 23.82
N GLN A 161 -9.31 -3.43 24.51
CA GLN A 161 -10.37 -2.52 24.08
C GLN A 161 -10.06 -1.92 22.71
N ALA A 162 -8.83 -1.43 22.47
CA ALA A 162 -8.41 -0.92 21.17
C ALA A 162 -8.55 -1.97 20.06
N GLN A 163 -8.27 -3.23 20.38
CA GLN A 163 -8.43 -4.34 19.43
C GLN A 163 -9.90 -4.65 19.13
N ASP A 164 -10.78 -4.55 20.12
CA ASP A 164 -12.20 -4.87 19.97
C ASP A 164 -12.98 -3.74 19.24
N GLU A 165 -12.49 -2.51 19.33
CA GLU A 165 -13.06 -1.34 18.63
C GLU A 165 -12.54 -1.19 17.17
N GLY A 166 -11.45 -1.88 16.76
CA GLY A 166 -10.85 -1.88 15.43
C GLY A 166 -9.62 -1.00 15.36
#